data_ff4dd095e2ce37e469fe1a5901e01a04
#
_entry.id   ff4dd095e2ce37e469fe1a5901e01a04
#
_cell.length_a   1.000
_cell.length_b   1.000
_cell.length_c   1.000
_cell.angle_alpha   90.00
_cell.angle_beta   90.00
_cell.angle_gamma   90.00
#
_symmetry.space_group_name_H-M   'P 1'
#
loop_
_entity.id
_entity.type
_entity.pdbx_description
1 polymer ?
#
loop_
_entity_poly.entity_id
_entity_poly.type
_entity_poly.pdbx_seq_one_letter_code
_entity_poly.pdbx_strand_id
1 'polypeptide(L)'
;MAMNVGQESETGEESPMSDINTTPLVDVMLVLLIIFLITVPVVVQTIPMKLPNVRFEATTTKPENVSLSVRGGPGGSCEVYWGLKRMNSEQLLAEAVKKLEAEIKRVGGVDNLTEENMPEAHIRADINTPYKCVGGAIYTMQRAGFARVGFISEPPPQGGGDRL
;
A
#
# COMPACT_ATOMS: atom_id res chain seq x y z
N MET A 1 16.93 78.95 48.51
CA MET A 1 16.80 79.12 47.05
C MET A 1 16.32 77.81 46.48
N ALA A 2 15.08 77.81 46.13
CA ALA A 2 14.41 76.65 45.58
C ALA A 2 14.60 76.63 44.08
N MET A 3 14.94 75.46 43.51
CA MET A 3 14.74 75.21 42.08
C MET A 3 13.90 73.94 41.96
N ASN A 4 12.72 74.21 41.51
CA ASN A 4 11.75 73.23 41.08
C ASN A 4 12.15 72.78 39.66
N VAL A 5 12.37 71.52 39.44
CA VAL A 5 12.54 70.93 38.13
C VAL A 5 11.35 70.06 37.83
N GLY A 6 10.68 70.38 36.78
CA GLY A 6 9.41 69.82 36.35
C GLY A 6 9.46 68.33 36.13
N GLN A 7 8.34 67.73 36.49
CA GLN A 7 7.95 66.40 36.20
C GLN A 7 7.46 66.35 34.75
N GLU A 8 8.18 65.75 33.86
CA GLU A 8 7.66 65.27 32.58
C GLU A 8 6.92 63.98 32.82
N SER A 9 5.63 64.09 32.66
CA SER A 9 4.73 62.94 32.60
C SER A 9 4.88 62.29 31.21
N GLU A 10 5.69 61.30 31.11
CA GLU A 10 5.60 60.36 30.00
C GLU A 10 4.37 59.45 30.28
N THR A 11 3.28 59.83 29.68
CA THR A 11 2.15 58.91 29.47
C THR A 11 2.53 57.87 28.44
N GLY A 12 3.28 56.88 28.89
CA GLY A 12 3.40 55.62 28.16
C GLY A 12 2.06 54.91 28.19
N GLU A 13 1.30 55.00 27.12
CA GLU A 13 0.21 54.10 26.89
C GLU A 13 0.80 52.69 26.80
N GLU A 14 0.85 51.99 27.89
CA GLU A 14 0.99 50.54 27.90
C GLU A 14 -0.21 49.97 27.21
N SER A 15 -0.09 49.66 25.94
CA SER A 15 -1.07 48.85 25.23
C SER A 15 -1.23 47.55 26.02
N PRO A 16 -2.45 47.21 26.46
CA PRO A 16 -2.68 45.96 27.18
C PRO A 16 -2.28 44.82 26.24
N MET A 17 -1.18 44.18 26.57
CA MET A 17 -0.80 42.91 25.97
C MET A 17 -1.88 41.92 26.40
N SER A 18 -2.88 41.77 25.54
CA SER A 18 -3.90 40.75 25.69
C SER A 18 -3.25 39.40 25.37
N ASP A 19 -2.70 38.79 26.41
CA ASP A 19 -2.24 37.39 26.32
C ASP A 19 -3.46 36.51 26.10
N ILE A 20 -3.64 36.14 24.84
CA ILE A 20 -4.67 35.17 24.44
C ILE A 20 -4.25 33.84 25.05
N ASN A 21 -5.05 33.34 25.98
CA ASN A 21 -4.86 32.00 26.48
C ASN A 21 -5.08 30.99 25.31
N THR A 22 -3.99 30.49 24.76
CA THR A 22 -4.01 29.61 23.60
C THR A 22 -4.49 28.18 23.93
N THR A 23 -4.55 27.82 25.21
CA THR A 23 -4.94 26.48 25.67
C THR A 23 -6.32 26.05 25.19
N PRO A 24 -7.40 26.87 25.31
CA PRO A 24 -8.72 26.52 24.79
C PRO A 24 -8.74 26.40 23.27
N LEU A 25 -7.95 27.21 22.56
CA LEU A 25 -7.85 27.19 21.11
C LEU A 25 -7.20 25.89 20.60
N VAL A 26 -6.09 25.50 21.26
CA VAL A 26 -5.37 24.27 20.92
C VAL A 26 -6.23 23.04 21.17
N ASP A 27 -7.01 23.00 22.24
CA ASP A 27 -7.91 21.90 22.55
C ASP A 27 -8.98 21.72 21.48
N VAL A 28 -9.64 22.81 21.07
CA VAL A 28 -10.62 22.77 19.97
C VAL A 28 -9.98 22.31 18.66
N MET A 29 -8.79 22.80 18.33
CA MET A 29 -8.06 22.39 17.13
C MET A 29 -7.69 20.91 17.16
N LEU A 30 -7.27 20.39 18.32
CA LEU A 30 -6.90 19.00 18.50
C LEU A 30 -8.13 18.09 18.38
N VAL A 31 -9.24 18.45 18.98
CA VAL A 31 -10.52 17.71 18.89
C VAL A 31 -11.01 17.68 17.44
N LEU A 32 -10.98 18.81 16.74
CA LEU A 32 -11.36 18.87 15.32
C LEU A 32 -10.43 18.01 14.46
N LEU A 33 -9.11 18.02 14.73
CA LEU A 33 -8.15 17.18 14.02
C LEU A 33 -8.48 15.69 14.18
N ILE A 34 -8.75 15.24 15.40
CA ILE A 34 -9.12 13.84 15.65
C ILE A 34 -10.42 13.48 14.92
N ILE A 35 -11.44 14.35 15.00
CA ILE A 35 -12.70 14.12 14.28
C ILE A 35 -12.46 14.00 12.77
N PHE A 36 -11.66 14.89 12.18
CA PHE A 36 -11.31 14.79 10.76
C PHE A 36 -10.59 13.49 10.44
N LEU A 37 -9.63 13.06 11.26
CA LEU A 37 -8.89 11.82 11.03
C LEU A 37 -9.79 10.58 11.05
N ILE A 38 -10.78 10.52 11.94
CA ILE A 38 -11.69 9.37 12.00
C ILE A 38 -12.84 9.44 10.99
N THR A 39 -13.21 10.63 10.52
CA THR A 39 -14.30 10.81 9.54
C THR A 39 -13.82 10.73 8.09
N VAL A 40 -12.51 10.85 7.82
CA VAL A 40 -11.98 10.69 6.47
C VAL A 40 -12.23 9.25 6.00
N PRO A 41 -13.08 9.02 5.00
CA PRO A 41 -13.29 7.68 4.48
C PRO A 41 -12.02 7.17 3.83
N VAL A 42 -11.52 6.04 4.30
CA VAL A 42 -10.41 5.35 3.65
C VAL A 42 -10.94 4.77 2.34
N VAL A 43 -10.63 5.42 1.23
CA VAL A 43 -10.99 4.92 -0.10
C VAL A 43 -10.06 3.75 -0.42
N VAL A 44 -10.57 2.54 -0.27
CA VAL A 44 -9.88 1.32 -0.71
C VAL A 44 -9.96 1.26 -2.23
N GLN A 45 -8.86 1.55 -2.90
CA GLN A 45 -8.76 1.38 -4.33
C GLN A 45 -8.58 -0.11 -4.64
N THR A 46 -9.49 -0.67 -5.43
CA THR A 46 -9.43 -2.07 -5.88
C THR A 46 -9.41 -2.12 -7.39
N ILE A 47 -8.66 -3.07 -7.92
CA ILE A 47 -8.68 -3.36 -9.36
C ILE A 47 -9.85 -4.31 -9.61
N PRO A 48 -10.87 -3.90 -10.38
CA PRO A 48 -11.99 -4.78 -10.68
C PRO A 48 -11.53 -5.94 -11.55
N MET A 49 -11.69 -7.17 -11.05
CA MET A 49 -11.41 -8.40 -11.77
C MET A 49 -12.29 -9.53 -11.26
N LYS A 50 -12.63 -10.45 -12.14
CA LYS A 50 -13.35 -11.66 -11.80
C LYS A 50 -12.35 -12.82 -11.81
N LEU A 51 -12.15 -13.44 -10.66
CA LEU A 51 -11.25 -14.57 -10.52
C LEU A 51 -11.94 -15.88 -10.91
N PRO A 52 -11.19 -16.88 -11.40
CA PRO A 52 -11.72 -18.20 -11.65
C PRO A 52 -12.06 -18.94 -10.36
N ASN A 53 -13.19 -19.64 -10.35
CA ASN A 53 -13.57 -20.52 -9.25
C ASN A 53 -12.86 -21.87 -9.39
N VAL A 54 -12.04 -22.22 -8.42
CA VAL A 54 -11.37 -23.54 -8.38
C VAL A 54 -11.51 -24.14 -6.97
N ARG A 55 -11.39 -25.46 -6.85
CA ARG A 55 -11.26 -26.13 -5.56
C ARG A 55 -9.98 -25.61 -4.89
N PHE A 56 -10.13 -25.06 -3.72
CA PHE A 56 -9.18 -24.18 -3.06
C PHE A 56 -8.35 -24.96 -2.03
N GLU A 57 -7.03 -24.81 -2.11
CA GLU A 57 -6.14 -24.95 -0.96
C GLU A 57 -5.84 -23.55 -0.41
N ALA A 58 -6.06 -23.38 0.89
CA ALA A 58 -5.84 -22.10 1.53
C ALA A 58 -4.37 -21.72 1.45
N THR A 59 -4.04 -20.75 0.60
CA THR A 59 -2.68 -20.22 0.49
C THR A 59 -2.45 -19.21 1.59
N THR A 60 -1.52 -19.48 2.49
CA THR A 60 -1.14 -18.54 3.56
C THR A 60 -0.38 -17.38 2.93
N THR A 61 -0.97 -16.19 2.94
CA THR A 61 -0.27 -14.98 2.46
C THR A 61 0.66 -14.47 3.54
N LYS A 62 1.95 -14.54 3.28
CA LYS A 62 2.99 -13.98 4.15
C LYS A 62 3.30 -12.53 3.73
N PRO A 63 3.75 -11.66 4.65
CA PRO A 63 4.05 -10.26 4.35
C PRO A 63 5.21 -10.08 3.34
N GLU A 64 6.10 -11.05 3.24
CA GLU A 64 7.18 -11.09 2.25
C GLU A 64 6.69 -11.40 0.83
N ASN A 65 5.52 -12.01 0.69
CA ASN A 65 4.98 -12.43 -0.60
C ASN A 65 4.56 -11.23 -1.46
N VAL A 66 4.68 -11.40 -2.76
CA VAL A 66 4.32 -10.40 -3.76
C VAL A 66 2.98 -10.75 -4.40
N SER A 67 2.04 -9.81 -4.44
CA SER A 67 0.77 -9.99 -5.13
C SER A 67 0.74 -9.20 -6.43
N LEU A 68 0.52 -9.90 -7.53
CA LEU A 68 0.33 -9.34 -8.85
C LEU A 68 -1.10 -9.54 -9.32
N SER A 69 -1.65 -8.50 -9.95
CA SER A 69 -2.95 -8.60 -10.64
C SER A 69 -2.73 -8.48 -12.14
N VAL A 70 -3.26 -9.44 -12.88
CA VAL A 70 -3.11 -9.51 -14.35
C VAL A 70 -4.48 -9.51 -15.00
N ARG A 71 -4.67 -8.65 -15.98
CA ARG A 71 -5.89 -8.64 -16.79
C ARG A 71 -5.59 -8.34 -18.26
N GLY A 72 -6.50 -8.78 -19.12
CA GLY A 72 -6.48 -8.40 -20.53
C GLY A 72 -6.94 -6.96 -20.71
N GLY A 73 -6.18 -6.18 -21.46
CA GLY A 73 -6.56 -4.83 -21.86
C GLY A 73 -7.17 -4.79 -23.27
N PRO A 74 -7.60 -3.61 -23.71
CA PRO A 74 -8.12 -3.39 -25.06
C PRO A 74 -7.13 -3.85 -26.13
N GLY A 75 -7.66 -4.44 -27.22
CA GLY A 75 -6.82 -4.91 -28.33
C GLY A 75 -5.93 -6.12 -27.98
N GLY A 76 -6.21 -6.87 -26.92
CA GLY A 76 -5.42 -8.02 -26.51
C GLY A 76 -4.09 -7.66 -25.84
N SER A 77 -3.95 -6.43 -25.36
CA SER A 77 -2.83 -5.98 -24.55
C SER A 77 -2.86 -6.65 -23.17
N CYS A 78 -1.72 -6.68 -22.50
CA CYS A 78 -1.60 -7.22 -21.18
C CYS A 78 -1.41 -6.08 -20.17
N GLU A 79 -2.20 -6.09 -19.12
CA GLU A 79 -2.07 -5.14 -18.02
C GLU A 79 -1.66 -5.90 -16.77
N VAL A 80 -0.49 -5.56 -16.23
CA VAL A 80 0.04 -6.14 -15.00
C VAL A 80 0.14 -5.04 -13.95
N TYR A 81 -0.34 -5.34 -12.77
CA TYR A 81 -0.34 -4.43 -11.64
C TYR A 81 0.40 -5.03 -10.46
N TRP A 82 1.30 -4.26 -9.88
CA TRP A 82 1.90 -4.52 -8.57
C TRP A 82 1.17 -3.69 -7.53
N GLY A 83 0.34 -4.34 -6.74
CA GLY A 83 -0.65 -3.61 -5.94
C GLY A 83 -1.61 -2.84 -6.85
N LEU A 84 -1.56 -1.52 -6.80
CA LEU A 84 -2.38 -0.64 -7.66
C LEU A 84 -1.62 -0.02 -8.82
N LYS A 85 -0.30 -0.18 -8.86
CA LYS A 85 0.55 0.44 -9.86
C LYS A 85 0.66 -0.44 -11.10
N ARG A 86 0.23 0.10 -12.25
CA ARG A 86 0.42 -0.57 -13.55
C ARG A 86 1.90 -0.55 -13.91
N MET A 87 2.41 -1.68 -14.35
CA MET A 87 3.81 -1.87 -14.74
C MET A 87 3.93 -2.52 -16.10
N ASN A 88 4.99 -2.18 -16.84
CA ASN A 88 5.43 -2.94 -17.99
C ASN A 88 6.39 -4.07 -17.55
N SER A 89 6.78 -4.95 -18.47
CA SER A 89 7.63 -6.11 -18.16
C SER A 89 9.00 -5.72 -17.57
N GLU A 90 9.59 -4.63 -18.03
CA GLU A 90 10.90 -4.15 -17.55
C GLU A 90 10.79 -3.60 -16.14
N GLN A 91 9.78 -2.77 -15.89
CA GLN A 91 9.49 -2.21 -14.57
C GLN A 91 9.15 -3.31 -13.57
N LEU A 92 8.35 -4.30 -13.99
CA LEU A 92 8.00 -5.46 -13.19
C LEU A 92 9.24 -6.25 -12.79
N LEU A 93 10.14 -6.53 -13.75
CA LEU A 93 11.38 -7.23 -13.48
C LEU A 93 12.26 -6.47 -12.48
N ALA A 94 12.46 -5.17 -12.71
CA ALA A 94 13.29 -4.33 -11.85
C ALA A 94 12.76 -4.26 -10.40
N GLU A 95 11.43 -4.10 -10.25
CA GLU A 95 10.81 -4.04 -8.93
C GLU A 95 10.82 -5.41 -8.23
N ALA A 96 10.64 -6.50 -8.98
CA ALA A 96 10.72 -7.86 -8.47
C ALA A 96 12.13 -8.19 -7.95
N VAL A 97 13.16 -7.86 -8.71
CA VAL A 97 14.58 -8.04 -8.29
C VAL A 97 14.86 -7.23 -7.04
N LYS A 98 14.49 -5.96 -7.02
CA LYS A 98 14.66 -5.07 -5.86
C LYS A 98 13.98 -5.61 -4.61
N LYS A 99 12.74 -6.13 -4.74
CA LYS A 99 12.01 -6.73 -3.62
C LYS A 99 12.74 -7.98 -3.11
N LEU A 100 13.18 -8.85 -4.01
CA LEU A 100 13.91 -10.07 -3.65
C LEU A 100 15.24 -9.75 -2.96
N GLU A 101 16.02 -8.78 -3.46
CA GLU A 101 17.25 -8.34 -2.82
C GLU A 101 17.01 -7.77 -1.42
N ALA A 102 15.94 -7.02 -1.23
CA ALA A 102 15.56 -6.49 0.08
C ALA A 102 15.24 -7.62 1.07
N GLU A 103 14.54 -8.67 0.62
CA GLU A 103 14.24 -9.83 1.47
C GLU A 103 15.49 -10.65 1.79
N ILE A 104 16.38 -10.85 0.82
CA ILE A 104 17.68 -11.52 1.05
C ILE A 104 18.50 -10.76 2.11
N LYS A 105 18.54 -9.43 2.03
CA LYS A 105 19.23 -8.60 3.04
C LYS A 105 18.56 -8.71 4.41
N ARG A 106 17.23 -8.76 4.47
CA ARG A 106 16.47 -8.91 5.71
C ARG A 106 16.78 -10.23 6.43
N VAL A 107 16.96 -11.30 5.67
CA VAL A 107 17.25 -12.65 6.21
C VAL A 107 18.74 -12.83 6.53
N GLY A 108 19.59 -11.90 6.12
CA GLY A 108 21.04 -11.94 6.38
C GLY A 108 21.87 -12.69 5.34
N GLY A 109 21.34 -12.86 4.13
CA GLY A 109 22.04 -13.45 2.98
C GLY A 109 21.30 -14.63 2.35
N VAL A 110 21.80 -15.05 1.20
CA VAL A 110 21.18 -16.13 0.41
C VAL A 110 21.23 -17.47 1.14
N ASP A 111 22.29 -17.71 1.92
CA ASP A 111 22.50 -18.97 2.64
C ASP A 111 21.46 -19.21 3.76
N ASN A 112 20.79 -18.15 4.19
CA ASN A 112 19.75 -18.21 5.22
C ASN A 112 18.32 -18.30 4.62
N LEU A 113 18.19 -18.37 3.30
CA LEU A 113 16.91 -18.59 2.64
C LEU A 113 16.47 -20.05 2.81
N THR A 114 15.34 -20.22 3.48
CA THR A 114 14.67 -21.51 3.65
C THR A 114 13.36 -21.51 2.85
N GLU A 115 12.77 -22.69 2.66
CA GLU A 115 11.46 -22.78 2.00
C GLU A 115 10.35 -21.97 2.72
N GLU A 116 10.49 -21.77 4.03
CA GLU A 116 9.53 -21.05 4.84
C GLU A 116 9.65 -19.53 4.71
N ASN A 117 10.86 -19.00 4.53
CA ASN A 117 11.11 -17.56 4.46
C ASN A 117 11.34 -17.03 3.04
N MET A 118 11.34 -17.95 2.05
CA MET A 118 11.45 -17.56 0.65
C MET A 118 10.18 -16.85 0.19
N PRO A 119 10.28 -15.65 -0.39
CA PRO A 119 9.13 -14.93 -0.90
C PRO A 119 8.51 -15.63 -2.11
N GLU A 120 7.19 -15.66 -2.13
CA GLU A 120 6.41 -16.24 -3.22
C GLU A 120 5.73 -15.14 -4.03
N ALA A 121 5.58 -15.35 -5.32
CA ALA A 121 4.79 -14.49 -6.18
C ALA A 121 3.37 -15.06 -6.33
N HIS A 122 2.38 -14.32 -5.87
CA HIS A 122 0.98 -14.67 -6.00
C HIS A 122 0.35 -13.91 -7.15
N ILE A 123 -0.17 -14.60 -8.12
CA ILE A 123 -0.79 -14.01 -9.31
C ILE A 123 -2.32 -14.15 -9.22
N ARG A 124 -3.00 -13.02 -9.35
CA ARG A 124 -4.44 -12.93 -9.55
C ARG A 124 -4.68 -12.61 -11.01
N ALA A 125 -5.38 -13.45 -11.72
CA ALA A 125 -5.73 -13.20 -13.11
C ALA A 125 -7.25 -13.15 -13.26
N ASP A 126 -7.73 -12.17 -14.04
CA ASP A 126 -9.13 -12.12 -14.44
C ASP A 126 -9.45 -13.31 -15.36
N ILE A 127 -10.65 -13.88 -15.22
CA ILE A 127 -11.09 -15.08 -15.98
C ILE A 127 -11.01 -14.92 -17.49
N ASN A 128 -11.13 -13.70 -17.99
CA ASN A 128 -11.07 -13.39 -19.42
C ASN A 128 -9.65 -12.99 -19.88
N THR A 129 -8.66 -13.10 -18.99
CA THR A 129 -7.28 -12.73 -19.32
C THR A 129 -6.68 -13.73 -20.29
N PRO A 130 -6.13 -13.31 -21.44
CA PRO A 130 -5.40 -14.19 -22.33
C PRO A 130 -4.22 -14.86 -21.62
N TYR A 131 -4.06 -16.16 -21.84
CA TYR A 131 -2.99 -16.96 -21.20
C TYR A 131 -1.59 -16.36 -21.42
N LYS A 132 -1.33 -15.75 -22.58
CA LYS A 132 -0.07 -15.07 -22.86
C LYS A 132 0.29 -14.00 -21.81
N CYS A 133 -0.72 -13.31 -21.25
CA CYS A 133 -0.50 -12.27 -20.25
C CYS A 133 -0.09 -12.87 -18.90
N VAL A 134 -0.77 -13.95 -18.52
CA VAL A 134 -0.47 -14.70 -17.29
C VAL A 134 0.91 -15.36 -17.42
N GLY A 135 1.18 -16.05 -18.54
CA GLY A 135 2.47 -16.67 -18.81
C GLY A 135 3.63 -15.66 -18.84
N GLY A 136 3.39 -14.47 -19.40
CA GLY A 136 4.37 -13.37 -19.38
C GLY A 136 4.70 -12.88 -17.96
N ALA A 137 3.70 -12.76 -17.10
CA ALA A 137 3.89 -12.39 -15.70
C ALA A 137 4.67 -13.47 -14.94
N ILE A 138 4.30 -14.75 -15.09
CA ILE A 138 5.02 -15.88 -14.49
C ILE A 138 6.48 -15.86 -14.93
N TYR A 139 6.74 -15.80 -16.24
CA TYR A 139 8.09 -15.77 -16.78
C TYR A 139 8.93 -14.63 -16.21
N THR A 140 8.34 -13.44 -16.09
CA THR A 140 9.04 -12.27 -15.56
C THR A 140 9.39 -12.46 -14.07
N MET A 141 8.48 -13.02 -13.26
CA MET A 141 8.74 -13.30 -11.84
C MET A 141 9.80 -14.38 -11.66
N GLN A 142 9.74 -15.45 -12.44
CA GLN A 142 10.77 -16.51 -12.41
C GLN A 142 12.14 -15.98 -12.82
N ARG A 143 12.17 -15.13 -13.85
CA ARG A 143 13.41 -14.47 -14.28
C ARG A 143 13.98 -13.54 -13.22
N ALA A 144 13.13 -12.92 -12.39
CA ALA A 144 13.56 -12.10 -11.26
C ALA A 144 14.11 -12.94 -10.09
N GLY A 145 13.94 -14.26 -10.10
CA GLY A 145 14.44 -15.17 -9.07
C GLY A 145 13.38 -15.71 -8.10
N PHE A 146 12.09 -15.43 -8.33
CA PHE A 146 11.00 -16.03 -7.55
C PHE A 146 10.84 -17.50 -7.97
N ALA A 147 11.26 -18.43 -7.12
CA ALA A 147 11.16 -19.85 -7.40
C ALA A 147 9.73 -20.38 -7.30
N ARG A 148 8.90 -19.75 -6.46
CA ARG A 148 7.51 -20.16 -6.22
C ARG A 148 6.55 -19.12 -6.75
N VAL A 149 5.68 -19.55 -7.67
CA VAL A 149 4.61 -18.71 -8.22
C VAL A 149 3.28 -19.42 -7.98
N GLY A 150 2.44 -18.82 -7.16
CA GLY A 150 1.12 -19.34 -6.85
C GLY A 150 0.01 -18.52 -7.53
N PHE A 151 -1.16 -19.12 -7.65
CA PHE A 151 -2.35 -18.45 -8.16
C PHE A 151 -3.35 -18.23 -7.04
N ILE A 152 -3.95 -17.06 -7.00
CA ILE A 152 -5.06 -16.76 -6.11
C ILE A 152 -6.36 -16.85 -6.93
N SER A 153 -7.25 -17.72 -6.48
CA SER A 153 -8.58 -17.92 -7.05
C SER A 153 -9.67 -17.65 -6.01
N GLU A 154 -10.90 -17.51 -6.44
CA GLU A 154 -12.04 -17.43 -5.54
C GLU A 154 -12.42 -18.84 -5.05
N PRO A 155 -12.77 -19.01 -3.76
CA PRO A 155 -13.37 -20.26 -3.30
C PRO A 155 -14.72 -20.48 -3.99
N PRO A 156 -15.12 -21.73 -4.25
CA PRO A 156 -16.43 -22.01 -4.79
C PRO A 156 -17.51 -21.46 -3.84
N PRO A 157 -18.62 -20.91 -4.36
CA PRO A 157 -19.70 -20.40 -3.54
C PRO A 157 -20.18 -21.49 -2.58
N GLN A 158 -20.22 -21.18 -1.29
CA GLN A 158 -20.73 -22.11 -0.27
C GLN A 158 -22.20 -22.38 -0.58
N GLY A 159 -22.54 -23.59 -1.02
CA GLY A 159 -23.90 -24.01 -1.31
C GLY A 159 -24.13 -24.73 -2.65
N GLY A 160 -23.12 -24.85 -3.49
CA GLY A 160 -23.20 -25.69 -4.69
C GLY A 160 -22.79 -27.11 -4.36
N GLY A 161 -23.77 -27.92 -3.89
CA GLY A 161 -23.58 -29.36 -3.74
C GLY A 161 -23.12 -30.00 -5.04
N ASP A 162 -22.25 -30.98 -4.90
CA ASP A 162 -21.78 -31.89 -5.94
C ASP A 162 -22.84 -32.15 -7.02
N ARG A 163 -22.60 -31.64 -8.21
CA ARG A 163 -23.16 -32.23 -9.42
C ARG A 163 -22.00 -32.60 -10.31
N LEU A 164 -21.80 -33.90 -10.35
CA LEU A 164 -21.03 -34.63 -11.33
C LEU A 164 -21.51 -34.30 -12.74
#